data_336f03b571e15cae36a14999b2adb6fc
#
_entry.id   336f03b571e15cae36a14999b2adb6fc
#
_cell.length_a   1.000
_cell.length_b   1.000
_cell.length_c   1.000
_cell.angle_alpha   90.00
_cell.angle_beta   90.00
_cell.angle_gamma   90.00
#
_symmetry.space_group_name_H-M   'P 1'
#
loop_
_entity.id
_entity.type
_entity.pdbx_description
1 polymer ?
#
loop_
_entity_poly.entity_id
_entity_poly.type
_entity_poly.pdbx_seq_one_letter_code
_entity_poly.pdbx_strand_id
1 'polypeptide(L)'
;IKKKRKNLVLKKINIENDLKLIFKLIKKYKPCYIYYFATPKILFRIVNDKKIIKSYNNYFVKWPIQIIKYAKKYNCNFFYPSTTYNNKSTLYSIAKSKAEKEINKLKNNKISLAKIPGINTRQSLSLIHKKLPDLRDLMAKNNEIFNKVFFKS
;
A
#
# COMPACT_ATOMS: atom_id res chain seq x y z
N ILE A 1 -3.79 -9.13 -28.95
CA ILE A 1 -4.34 -7.82 -29.42
C ILE A 1 -4.11 -6.81 -28.28
N LYS A 2 -3.04 -6.00 -28.39
CA LYS A 2 -2.80 -4.88 -27.45
C LYS A 2 -3.73 -3.73 -27.78
N LYS A 3 -4.94 -3.70 -27.19
CA LYS A 3 -5.73 -2.48 -27.18
C LYS A 3 -4.94 -1.40 -26.43
N LYS A 4 -4.38 -0.43 -27.14
CA LYS A 4 -3.82 0.81 -26.55
C LYS A 4 -4.94 1.46 -25.72
N ARG A 5 -4.85 1.37 -24.39
CA ARG A 5 -5.74 2.16 -23.52
C ARG A 5 -5.34 3.63 -23.68
N LYS A 6 -6.15 4.39 -24.41
CA LYS A 6 -5.89 5.80 -24.79
C LYS A 6 -5.68 6.77 -23.61
N ASN A 7 -5.98 6.35 -22.37
CA ASN A 7 -6.01 7.21 -21.19
C ASN A 7 -5.06 6.77 -20.06
N LEU A 8 -4.06 5.91 -20.36
CA LEU A 8 -3.09 5.48 -19.35
C LEU A 8 -1.88 6.43 -19.35
N VAL A 9 -1.67 7.14 -18.25
CA VAL A 9 -0.49 7.98 -18.04
C VAL A 9 0.46 7.22 -17.10
N LEU A 10 1.64 6.86 -17.62
CA LEU A 10 2.71 6.24 -16.85
C LEU A 10 3.77 7.28 -16.50
N LYS A 11 4.11 7.35 -15.21
CA LYS A 11 5.19 8.19 -14.69
C LYS A 11 6.09 7.38 -13.77
N LYS A 12 7.39 7.45 -13.98
CA LYS A 12 8.38 6.92 -13.04
C LYS A 12 8.54 7.92 -11.90
N ILE A 13 8.17 7.50 -10.67
CA ILE A 13 8.22 8.35 -9.48
C ILE A 13 8.97 7.58 -8.39
N ASN A 14 9.95 8.22 -7.76
CA ASN A 14 10.55 7.73 -6.52
C ASN A 14 9.91 8.46 -5.35
N ILE A 15 9.07 7.76 -4.57
CA ILE A 15 8.35 8.36 -3.45
C ILE A 15 9.28 8.99 -2.40
N GLU A 16 10.52 8.53 -2.27
CA GLU A 16 11.51 9.08 -1.32
C GLU A 16 11.84 10.54 -1.63
N ASN A 17 11.93 10.88 -2.93
CA ASN A 17 12.34 12.20 -3.39
C ASN A 17 11.17 13.01 -3.95
N ASP A 18 10.12 12.34 -4.40
CA ASP A 18 9.09 12.94 -5.25
C ASP A 18 7.72 13.08 -4.58
N LEU A 19 7.64 13.06 -3.26
CA LEU A 19 6.35 13.16 -2.57
C LEU A 19 5.57 14.43 -2.97
N LYS A 20 6.28 15.56 -3.18
CA LYS A 20 5.67 16.80 -3.68
C LYS A 20 5.06 16.64 -5.07
N LEU A 21 5.67 15.83 -5.93
CA LEU A 21 5.14 15.51 -7.25
C LEU A 21 3.85 14.70 -7.14
N ILE A 22 3.78 13.73 -6.22
CA ILE A 22 2.54 12.98 -5.95
C ILE A 22 1.40 13.93 -5.57
N PHE A 23 1.65 14.91 -4.70
CA PHE A 23 0.64 15.92 -4.33
C PHE A 23 0.22 16.77 -5.54
N LYS A 24 1.16 17.19 -6.39
CA LYS A 24 0.84 17.90 -7.64
C LYS A 24 -0.05 17.07 -8.57
N LEU A 25 0.23 15.75 -8.68
CA LEU A 25 -0.59 14.84 -9.49
C LEU A 25 -1.99 14.65 -8.92
N ILE A 26 -2.13 14.47 -7.61
CA ILE A 26 -3.44 14.39 -6.94
C ILE A 26 -4.24 15.67 -7.19
N LYS A 27 -3.62 16.85 -7.02
CA LYS A 27 -4.26 18.14 -7.30
C LYS A 27 -4.70 18.26 -8.76
N LYS A 28 -3.82 17.86 -9.70
CA LYS A 28 -4.07 17.98 -11.14
C LYS A 28 -5.18 17.06 -11.62
N TYR A 29 -5.13 15.79 -11.23
CA TYR A 29 -6.01 14.76 -11.78
C TYR A 29 -7.24 14.47 -10.92
N LYS A 30 -7.25 14.89 -9.66
CA LYS A 30 -8.34 14.66 -8.68
C LYS A 30 -8.89 13.22 -8.79
N PRO A 31 -8.04 12.18 -8.61
CA PRO A 31 -8.45 10.79 -8.85
C PRO A 31 -9.57 10.39 -7.89
N CYS A 32 -10.53 9.58 -8.36
CA CYS A 32 -11.57 9.01 -7.49
C CYS A 32 -10.98 8.04 -6.46
N TYR A 33 -9.93 7.30 -6.85
CA TYR A 33 -9.26 6.29 -6.03
C TYR A 33 -7.75 6.41 -6.09
N ILE A 34 -7.11 6.22 -4.95
CA ILE A 34 -5.66 6.10 -4.81
C ILE A 34 -5.35 4.75 -4.18
N TYR A 35 -4.60 3.91 -4.88
CA TYR A 35 -4.13 2.61 -4.39
C TYR A 35 -2.66 2.73 -4.00
N TYR A 36 -2.36 2.54 -2.72
CA TYR A 36 -1.03 2.71 -2.20
C TYR A 36 -0.29 1.37 -2.07
N PHE A 37 0.53 1.03 -3.06
CA PHE A 37 1.35 -0.19 -3.05
C PHE A 37 2.85 0.08 -2.91
N ALA A 38 3.24 1.32 -2.58
CA ALA A 38 4.66 1.63 -2.38
C ALA A 38 5.22 0.88 -1.16
N THR A 39 6.33 0.22 -1.35
CA THR A 39 7.00 -0.58 -0.33
C THR A 39 8.51 -0.51 -0.50
N PRO A 40 9.30 -0.44 0.60
CA PRO A 40 10.74 -0.64 0.53
C PRO A 40 11.05 -2.13 0.32
N LYS A 41 12.33 -2.47 0.19
CA LYS A 41 12.75 -3.88 0.23
C LYS A 41 12.35 -4.48 1.59
N ILE A 42 11.54 -5.53 1.58
CA ILE A 42 11.08 -6.19 2.80
C ILE A 42 12.15 -7.18 3.26
N LEU A 43 12.52 -7.09 4.54
CA LEU A 43 13.43 -8.00 5.21
C LEU A 43 12.67 -8.70 6.34
N PHE A 44 12.60 -10.03 6.30
CA PHE A 44 11.91 -10.84 7.32
C PHE A 44 12.81 -11.23 8.50
N ARG A 45 14.07 -10.81 8.50
CA ARG A 45 15.00 -10.99 9.62
C ARG A 45 14.86 -9.86 10.63
N ILE A 46 15.25 -10.13 11.88
CA ILE A 46 15.41 -9.09 12.88
C ILE A 46 16.59 -8.20 12.46
N VAL A 47 16.32 -6.91 12.30
CA VAL A 47 17.32 -5.94 11.89
C VAL A 47 17.23 -4.74 12.82
N ASN A 48 18.35 -4.42 13.47
CA ASN A 48 18.47 -3.22 14.29
C ASN A 48 19.30 -2.15 13.55
N ASP A 49 18.84 -1.80 12.34
CA ASP A 49 19.45 -0.75 11.53
C ASP A 49 18.52 0.46 11.48
N LYS A 50 19.00 1.60 12.00
CA LYS A 50 18.26 2.87 12.05
C LYS A 50 17.78 3.34 10.67
N LYS A 51 18.56 3.10 9.60
CA LYS A 51 18.18 3.47 8.23
C LYS A 51 16.99 2.63 7.75
N ILE A 52 17.02 1.33 8.02
CA ILE A 52 15.93 0.41 7.66
C ILE A 52 14.67 0.76 8.46
N ILE A 53 14.77 0.97 9.76
CA ILE A 53 13.67 1.38 10.62
C ILE A 53 13.03 2.68 10.10
N LYS A 54 13.86 3.68 9.77
CA LYS A 54 13.40 4.95 9.19
C LYS A 54 12.69 4.74 7.86
N SER A 55 13.24 3.90 6.97
CA SER A 55 12.63 3.57 5.68
C SER A 55 11.25 2.92 5.87
N TYR A 56 11.13 1.91 6.72
CA TYR A 56 9.84 1.26 7.01
C TYR A 56 8.82 2.24 7.58
N ASN A 57 9.23 3.09 8.53
CA ASN A 57 8.34 4.10 9.08
C ASN A 57 7.88 5.10 8.02
N ASN A 58 8.75 5.51 7.10
CA ASN A 58 8.39 6.41 6.01
C ASN A 58 7.40 5.76 5.04
N TYR A 59 7.73 4.56 4.49
CA TYR A 59 6.91 3.88 3.49
C TYR A 59 5.56 3.43 4.05
N PHE A 60 5.52 2.87 5.25
CA PHE A 60 4.29 2.27 5.75
C PHE A 60 3.45 3.22 6.60
N VAL A 61 4.05 4.22 7.24
CA VAL A 61 3.34 5.10 8.18
C VAL A 61 3.28 6.54 7.66
N LYS A 62 4.43 7.20 7.53
CA LYS A 62 4.49 8.65 7.33
C LYS A 62 3.90 9.09 5.99
N TRP A 63 4.38 8.51 4.89
CA TRP A 63 3.94 8.92 3.54
C TRP A 63 2.49 8.57 3.23
N PRO A 64 1.97 7.36 3.51
CA PRO A 64 0.55 7.11 3.29
C PRO A 64 -0.34 8.06 4.09
N ILE A 65 -0.02 8.37 5.36
CA ILE A 65 -0.79 9.32 6.15
C ILE A 65 -0.77 10.72 5.52
N GLN A 66 0.39 11.18 5.03
CA GLN A 66 0.49 12.47 4.35
C GLN A 66 -0.34 12.50 3.06
N ILE A 67 -0.28 11.42 2.27
CA ILE A 67 -1.07 11.30 1.04
C ILE A 67 -2.56 11.27 1.36
N ILE A 68 -3.00 10.49 2.36
CA ILE A 68 -4.39 10.44 2.82
C ILE A 68 -4.89 11.84 3.21
N LYS A 69 -4.15 12.55 4.07
CA LYS A 69 -4.51 13.90 4.51
C LYS A 69 -4.63 14.87 3.34
N TYR A 70 -3.74 14.74 2.36
CA TYR A 70 -3.79 15.58 1.17
C TYR A 70 -4.94 15.19 0.24
N ALA A 71 -5.14 13.90 0.00
CA ALA A 71 -6.21 13.35 -0.84
C ALA A 71 -7.61 13.68 -0.31
N LYS A 72 -7.78 13.77 1.01
CA LYS A 72 -9.03 14.19 1.65
C LYS A 72 -9.55 15.54 1.11
N LYS A 73 -8.66 16.49 0.80
CA LYS A 73 -9.02 17.81 0.23
C LYS A 73 -9.70 17.71 -1.14
N TYR A 74 -9.51 16.61 -1.85
CA TYR A 74 -10.05 16.38 -3.19
C TYR A 74 -11.09 15.26 -3.21
N ASN A 75 -11.58 14.87 -2.03
CA ASN A 75 -12.61 13.84 -1.88
C ASN A 75 -12.23 12.47 -2.47
N CYS A 76 -10.92 12.13 -2.52
CA CYS A 76 -10.42 10.89 -3.04
C CYS A 76 -10.60 9.72 -2.06
N ASN A 77 -10.97 8.55 -2.56
CA ASN A 77 -10.88 7.31 -1.80
C ASN A 77 -9.43 6.83 -1.75
N PHE A 78 -9.04 6.23 -0.64
CA PHE A 78 -7.68 5.73 -0.45
C PHE A 78 -7.70 4.28 -0.02
N PHE A 79 -6.98 3.42 -0.74
CA PHE A 79 -6.79 2.03 -0.38
C PHE A 79 -5.39 1.81 0.20
N TYR A 80 -5.34 1.22 1.40
CA TYR A 80 -4.10 0.83 2.06
C TYR A 80 -4.05 -0.69 2.24
N PRO A 81 -3.13 -1.41 1.59
CA PRO A 81 -2.93 -2.83 1.82
C PRO A 81 -2.16 -3.04 3.12
N SER A 82 -2.76 -3.67 4.10
CA SER A 82 -2.08 -4.19 5.27
C SER A 82 -1.73 -5.67 5.09
N THR A 83 -1.37 -6.37 6.14
CA THR A 83 -0.91 -7.76 6.05
C THR A 83 -1.57 -8.63 7.11
N THR A 84 -1.83 -9.90 6.76
CA THR A 84 -2.17 -10.94 7.73
C THR A 84 -0.93 -11.48 8.45
N TYR A 85 0.27 -11.16 7.97
CA TYR A 85 1.52 -11.58 8.60
C TYR A 85 1.72 -10.83 9.92
N ASN A 86 1.54 -11.54 11.03
CA ASN A 86 1.49 -10.96 12.36
C ASN A 86 2.67 -11.40 13.26
N ASN A 87 3.84 -11.59 12.69
CA ASN A 87 5.05 -11.85 13.49
C ASN A 87 5.55 -10.55 14.12
N LYS A 88 5.24 -10.38 15.42
CA LYS A 88 5.57 -9.17 16.20
C LYS A 88 7.07 -8.87 16.32
N SER A 89 7.94 -9.82 15.98
CA SER A 89 9.40 -9.63 16.02
C SER A 89 9.99 -8.97 14.77
N THR A 90 9.23 -8.85 13.67
CA THR A 90 9.74 -8.25 12.44
C THR A 90 9.39 -6.77 12.32
N LEU A 91 10.35 -5.97 11.85
CA LEU A 91 10.11 -4.54 11.57
C LEU A 91 8.95 -4.31 10.62
N TYR A 92 8.75 -5.22 9.66
CA TYR A 92 7.63 -5.16 8.73
C TYR A 92 6.27 -5.21 9.44
N SER A 93 6.07 -6.21 10.29
CA SER A 93 4.81 -6.35 11.05
C SER A 93 4.60 -5.19 12.03
N ILE A 94 5.66 -4.76 12.72
CA ILE A 94 5.60 -3.61 13.63
C ILE A 94 5.16 -2.36 12.88
N ALA A 95 5.79 -2.08 11.72
CA ALA A 95 5.48 -0.90 10.93
C ALA A 95 4.05 -0.96 10.34
N LYS A 96 3.59 -2.13 9.86
CA LYS A 96 2.23 -2.32 9.37
C LYS A 96 1.19 -2.16 10.47
N SER A 97 1.41 -2.74 11.65
CA SER A 97 0.51 -2.57 12.80
C SER A 97 0.44 -1.12 13.27
N LYS A 98 1.58 -0.41 13.28
CA LYS A 98 1.62 1.03 13.58
C LYS A 98 0.82 1.83 12.54
N ALA A 99 0.99 1.51 11.26
CA ALA A 99 0.26 2.16 10.18
C ALA A 99 -1.27 1.97 10.31
N GLU A 100 -1.73 0.75 10.60
CA GLU A 100 -3.14 0.45 10.83
C GLU A 100 -3.72 1.33 11.95
N LYS A 101 -3.01 1.40 13.09
CA LYS A 101 -3.44 2.23 14.23
C LYS A 101 -3.54 3.72 13.85
N GLU A 102 -2.53 4.24 13.17
CA GLU A 102 -2.51 5.67 12.79
C GLU A 102 -3.55 6.00 11.71
N ILE A 103 -3.77 5.10 10.75
CA ILE A 103 -4.79 5.27 9.71
C ILE A 103 -6.19 5.23 10.32
N ASN A 104 -6.47 4.29 11.24
CA ASN A 104 -7.76 4.18 11.90
C ASN A 104 -8.10 5.41 12.75
N LYS A 105 -7.09 6.07 13.35
CA LYS A 105 -7.29 7.34 14.08
C LYS A 105 -7.82 8.47 13.19
N LEU A 106 -7.60 8.40 11.88
CA LEU A 106 -8.07 9.45 10.95
C LEU A 106 -9.59 9.47 10.79
N LYS A 107 -10.30 8.42 11.26
CA LYS A 107 -11.78 8.28 11.23
C LYS A 107 -12.39 8.75 9.90
N ASN A 108 -11.81 8.34 8.78
CA ASN A 108 -12.22 8.75 7.44
C ASN A 108 -12.85 7.57 6.70
N ASN A 109 -14.15 7.67 6.39
CA ASN A 109 -14.91 6.64 5.67
C ASN A 109 -14.42 6.38 4.24
N LYS A 110 -13.62 7.29 3.67
CA LYS A 110 -12.99 7.12 2.34
C LYS A 110 -11.70 6.32 2.37
N ILE A 111 -11.26 5.85 3.53
CA ILE A 111 -10.10 4.97 3.64
C ILE A 111 -10.57 3.53 3.70
N SER A 112 -10.08 2.72 2.77
CA SER A 112 -10.22 1.27 2.80
C SER A 112 -8.90 0.63 3.22
N LEU A 113 -8.92 -0.11 4.32
CA LEU A 113 -7.80 -0.90 4.81
C LEU A 113 -8.15 -2.38 4.67
N ALA A 114 -7.35 -3.14 3.94
CA ALA A 114 -7.51 -4.58 3.82
C ALA A 114 -6.25 -5.33 4.26
N LYS A 115 -6.43 -6.36 5.09
CA LYS A 115 -5.35 -7.30 5.42
C LYS A 115 -5.20 -8.31 4.31
N ILE A 116 -4.09 -8.23 3.58
CA ILE A 116 -3.79 -9.11 2.46
C ILE A 116 -2.81 -10.18 2.93
N PRO A 117 -3.07 -11.47 2.70
CA PRO A 117 -2.12 -12.53 2.97
C PRO A 117 -0.89 -12.41 2.06
N GLY A 118 0.14 -13.20 2.34
CA GLY A 118 1.29 -13.29 1.45
C GLY A 118 0.86 -13.69 0.05
N ILE A 119 1.30 -12.92 -0.95
CA ILE A 119 1.02 -13.17 -2.36
C ILE A 119 2.32 -13.41 -3.13
N ASN A 120 2.18 -14.13 -4.24
CA ASN A 120 3.30 -14.40 -5.14
C ASN A 120 3.71 -13.11 -5.87
N THR A 121 4.83 -12.54 -5.45
CA THR A 121 5.47 -11.38 -6.09
C THR A 121 6.95 -11.65 -6.26
N ARG A 122 7.63 -10.97 -7.17
CA ARG A 122 9.09 -11.07 -7.31
C ARG A 122 9.83 -10.88 -5.98
N GLN A 123 9.30 -10.04 -5.10
CA GLN A 123 9.88 -9.75 -3.80
C GLN A 123 9.64 -10.89 -2.80
N SER A 124 8.47 -11.52 -2.81
CA SER A 124 8.14 -12.64 -1.91
C SER A 124 8.78 -13.95 -2.34
N LEU A 125 8.94 -14.19 -3.65
CA LEU A 125 9.62 -15.39 -4.19
C LEU A 125 11.07 -15.50 -3.72
N SER A 126 11.75 -14.39 -3.50
CA SER A 126 13.14 -14.41 -2.97
C SER A 126 13.21 -14.65 -1.46
N LEU A 127 12.09 -14.70 -0.76
CA LEU A 127 12.04 -14.66 0.71
C LEU A 127 11.32 -15.87 1.33
N ILE A 128 10.51 -16.58 0.58
CA ILE A 128 9.65 -17.67 1.09
C ILE A 128 9.71 -18.85 0.13
N HIS A 129 10.17 -20.00 0.61
CA HIS A 129 10.21 -21.26 -0.17
C HIS A 129 8.81 -21.89 -0.40
N LYS A 130 7.74 -21.29 0.10
CA LYS A 130 6.36 -21.79 -0.09
C LYS A 130 5.73 -21.17 -1.32
N LYS A 131 5.00 -22.00 -2.09
CA LYS A 131 4.17 -21.53 -3.20
C LYS A 131 3.06 -20.64 -2.65
N LEU A 132 3.17 -19.33 -2.86
CA LEU A 132 2.16 -18.37 -2.47
C LEU A 132 1.09 -18.25 -3.55
N PRO A 133 -0.17 -17.93 -3.19
CA PRO A 133 -1.23 -17.71 -4.16
C PRO A 133 -0.93 -16.48 -5.04
N ASP A 134 -1.39 -16.53 -6.28
CA ASP A 134 -1.44 -15.33 -7.13
C ASP A 134 -2.50 -14.36 -6.59
N LEU A 135 -2.28 -13.07 -6.82
CA LEU A 135 -3.25 -12.05 -6.39
C LEU A 135 -4.62 -12.27 -7.04
N ARG A 136 -4.68 -12.72 -8.29
CA ARG A 136 -5.94 -12.99 -8.98
C ARG A 136 -6.70 -14.13 -8.32
N ASP A 137 -6.01 -15.23 -7.99
CA ASP A 137 -6.62 -16.39 -7.31
C ASP A 137 -7.13 -16.01 -5.93
N LEU A 138 -6.36 -15.17 -5.21
CA LEU A 138 -6.77 -14.67 -3.91
C LEU A 138 -8.03 -13.81 -4.01
N MET A 139 -8.10 -12.93 -5.00
CA MET A 139 -9.23 -12.04 -5.21
C MET A 139 -10.47 -12.79 -5.69
N ALA A 140 -10.29 -13.81 -6.54
CA ALA A 140 -11.39 -14.68 -6.98
C ALA A 140 -12.00 -15.49 -5.84
N LYS A 141 -11.18 -15.89 -4.85
CA LYS A 141 -11.62 -16.70 -3.70
C LYS A 141 -12.10 -15.87 -2.52
N ASN A 142 -11.86 -14.57 -2.49
CA ASN A 142 -12.17 -13.71 -1.35
C ASN A 142 -12.88 -12.44 -1.77
N ASN A 143 -14.21 -12.54 -1.88
CA ASN A 143 -15.08 -11.43 -2.25
C ASN A 143 -14.94 -10.21 -1.31
N GLU A 144 -14.64 -10.43 -0.02
CA GLU A 144 -14.46 -9.32 0.92
C GLU A 144 -13.23 -8.47 0.58
N ILE A 145 -12.10 -9.12 0.26
CA ILE A 145 -10.89 -8.41 -0.20
C ILE A 145 -11.17 -7.71 -1.52
N PHE A 146 -11.81 -8.39 -2.47
CA PHE A 146 -12.16 -7.82 -3.76
C PHE A 146 -13.05 -6.57 -3.60
N ASN A 147 -14.11 -6.67 -2.82
CA ASN A 147 -15.02 -5.56 -2.56
C ASN A 147 -14.34 -4.38 -1.86
N LYS A 148 -13.45 -4.66 -0.88
CA LYS A 148 -12.67 -3.60 -0.21
C LYS A 148 -11.69 -2.89 -1.14
N VAL A 149 -11.17 -3.58 -2.15
CA VAL A 149 -10.20 -3.02 -3.11
C VAL A 149 -10.89 -2.25 -4.23
N PHE A 150 -12.02 -2.75 -4.75
CA PHE A 150 -12.62 -2.23 -5.97
C PHE A 150 -13.98 -1.56 -5.79
N PHE A 151 -14.76 -2.01 -4.81
CA PHE A 151 -16.16 -1.58 -4.66
C PHE A 151 -16.41 -1.12 -3.22
N LYS A 152 -15.90 0.05 -2.89
CA LYS A 152 -16.41 0.73 -1.72
C LYS A 152 -17.62 1.53 -2.15
N SER A 153 -18.80 0.94 -1.93
CA SER A 153 -20.06 1.68 -1.86
C SER A 153 -20.00 2.73 -0.76
#